data_d5e3911eb3564b4581606ad188fd882f
#
_entry.id   d5e3911eb3564b4581606ad188fd882f
#
_cell.length_a   1.000
_cell.length_b   1.000
_cell.length_c   1.000
_cell.angle_alpha   90.00
_cell.angle_beta   90.00
_cell.angle_gamma   90.00
#
_symmetry.space_group_name_H-M   'P 1'
#
loop_
_entity.id
_entity.type
_entity.pdbx_description
1 polymer ?
#
loop_
_entity_poly.entity_id
_entity_poly.type
_entity_poly.pdbx_seq_one_letter_code
_entity_poly.pdbx_strand_id
1 'polypeptide(L)'
;MTERMSGVLCPVVTPFDDDLNPDPARLIRQCEWLLSQNVGLAVFGTNSEANSLSLEEKLLLLDRLVDAGIDTTRMMPGTGCCALPETVALTKHAVNLGCAGTLMLPPFYYKGVSDDGLFASFAEVIERVADTSLHIYLYHIPPISQVGISLDLIERLITAYPDTVVGIKDSSGDWDNTNAMLERRWDDFRVFAGAETFLLRNMRGGGAGCISATANINPAAIDRLYQEWQSGEAGELQKDLDVIRDSTMAYPMIPALKATVAHFSNDQQWRRVRPPLVALPDDQCSALIESLLQKGFDMPGLN
;
A
#
# COMPACT_ATOMS: atom_id res chain seq x y z
N MET A 1 -13.74 18.58 8.14
CA MET A 1 -13.14 17.25 8.40
C MET A 1 -12.70 16.70 7.06
N THR A 2 -11.46 16.27 6.94
CA THR A 2 -10.96 15.62 5.72
C THR A 2 -11.71 14.30 5.55
N GLU A 3 -12.20 14.02 4.35
CA GLU A 3 -12.89 12.75 4.05
C GLU A 3 -11.96 11.57 4.26
N ARG A 4 -12.43 10.51 4.93
CA ARG A 4 -11.65 9.29 5.13
C ARG A 4 -11.48 8.54 3.81
N MET A 5 -10.28 8.08 3.53
CA MET A 5 -9.95 7.45 2.25
C MET A 5 -10.76 6.17 2.00
N SER A 6 -11.08 5.95 0.73
CA SER A 6 -11.70 4.73 0.20
C SER A 6 -11.19 4.49 -1.22
N GLY A 7 -11.51 3.35 -1.80
CA GLY A 7 -11.12 3.02 -3.18
C GLY A 7 -9.90 2.11 -3.27
N VAL A 8 -9.24 2.19 -4.40
CA VAL A 8 -8.02 1.43 -4.68
C VAL A 8 -6.80 2.31 -4.45
N LEU A 9 -5.85 1.82 -3.66
CA LEU A 9 -4.56 2.47 -3.48
C LEU A 9 -3.42 1.53 -3.89
N CYS A 10 -2.40 2.11 -4.48
CA CYS A 10 -1.21 1.39 -4.91
C CYS A 10 -0.06 1.59 -3.91
N PRO A 11 0.52 0.53 -3.34
CA PRO A 11 1.80 0.60 -2.63
C PRO A 11 2.94 0.71 -3.65
N VAL A 12 3.14 1.93 -4.16
CA VAL A 12 3.96 2.23 -5.33
C VAL A 12 5.38 1.69 -5.17
N VAL A 13 5.86 0.93 -6.17
CA VAL A 13 7.25 0.44 -6.19
C VAL A 13 8.25 1.60 -6.32
N THR A 14 9.34 1.54 -5.58
CA THR A 14 10.39 2.58 -5.61
C THR A 14 11.43 2.26 -6.68
N PRO A 15 11.61 3.14 -7.69
CA PRO A 15 12.68 2.99 -8.67
C PRO A 15 14.04 3.39 -8.09
N PHE A 16 15.11 2.76 -8.57
CA PHE A 16 16.48 3.07 -8.18
C PHE A 16 17.37 3.33 -9.41
N ASP A 17 18.35 4.22 -9.24
CA ASP A 17 19.41 4.47 -10.23
C ASP A 17 20.53 3.39 -10.20
N ASP A 18 21.61 3.60 -10.96
CA ASP A 18 22.75 2.68 -11.04
C ASP A 18 23.52 2.55 -9.72
N ASP A 19 23.50 3.59 -8.89
CA ASP A 19 24.13 3.64 -7.57
C ASP A 19 23.18 3.20 -6.44
N LEU A 20 21.99 2.68 -6.80
CA LEU A 20 20.93 2.29 -5.90
C LEU A 20 20.32 3.44 -5.09
N ASN A 21 20.49 4.69 -5.52
CA ASN A 21 19.72 5.79 -4.95
C ASN A 21 18.28 5.76 -5.49
N PRO A 22 17.29 6.20 -4.70
CA PRO A 22 15.93 6.36 -5.22
C PRO A 22 15.90 7.34 -6.39
N ASP A 23 15.11 7.03 -7.42
CA ASP A 23 14.93 7.90 -8.59
C ASP A 23 13.59 8.65 -8.50
N PRO A 24 13.58 9.92 -8.07
CA PRO A 24 12.33 10.68 -7.92
C PRO A 24 11.61 10.90 -9.25
N ALA A 25 12.33 11.06 -10.36
CA ALA A 25 11.71 11.35 -11.65
C ALA A 25 10.89 10.15 -12.17
N ARG A 26 11.41 8.94 -12.00
CA ARG A 26 10.66 7.71 -12.34
C ARG A 26 9.49 7.50 -11.38
N LEU A 27 9.69 7.76 -10.08
CA LEU A 27 8.63 7.63 -9.09
C LEU A 27 7.47 8.57 -9.39
N ILE A 28 7.75 9.83 -9.74
CA ILE A 28 6.74 10.83 -10.10
C ILE A 28 5.93 10.35 -11.30
N ARG A 29 6.57 9.92 -12.40
CA ARG A 29 5.85 9.41 -13.59
C ARG A 29 4.94 8.22 -13.26
N GLN A 30 5.41 7.29 -12.43
CA GLN A 30 4.58 6.16 -11.98
C GLN A 30 3.39 6.64 -11.17
N CYS A 31 3.58 7.60 -10.26
CA CYS A 31 2.49 8.16 -9.46
C CYS A 31 1.47 8.91 -10.32
N GLU A 32 1.92 9.71 -11.30
CA GLU A 32 1.05 10.41 -12.25
C GLU A 32 0.21 9.41 -13.07
N TRP A 33 0.83 8.35 -13.58
CA TRP A 33 0.13 7.30 -14.30
C TRP A 33 -0.92 6.62 -13.42
N LEU A 34 -0.58 6.23 -12.18
CA LEU A 34 -1.52 5.60 -11.25
C LEU A 34 -2.72 6.51 -10.94
N LEU A 35 -2.47 7.80 -10.71
CA LEU A 35 -3.53 8.78 -10.48
C LEU A 35 -4.43 8.93 -11.73
N SER A 36 -3.87 8.87 -12.94
CA SER A 36 -4.63 8.89 -14.19
C SER A 36 -5.55 7.68 -14.36
N GLN A 37 -5.22 6.56 -13.70
CA GLN A 37 -6.03 5.34 -13.63
C GLN A 37 -7.01 5.33 -12.45
N ASN A 38 -7.25 6.49 -11.82
CA ASN A 38 -8.12 6.66 -10.64
C ASN A 38 -7.68 5.92 -9.38
N VAL A 39 -6.41 5.55 -9.24
CA VAL A 39 -5.85 4.84 -8.09
C VAL A 39 -5.07 5.80 -7.20
N GLY A 40 -5.33 5.77 -5.87
CA GLY A 40 -4.58 6.53 -4.88
C GLY A 40 -3.20 5.92 -4.60
N LEU A 41 -2.37 6.65 -3.86
CA LEU A 41 -0.97 6.33 -3.66
C LEU A 41 -0.69 5.97 -2.19
N ALA A 42 -0.21 4.75 -1.94
CA ALA A 42 0.29 4.29 -0.65
C ALA A 42 1.82 4.06 -0.74
N VAL A 43 2.57 5.13 -1.03
CA VAL A 43 4.04 5.08 -1.11
C VAL A 43 4.65 4.61 0.22
N PHE A 44 5.84 4.02 0.19
CA PHE A 44 6.56 3.51 1.35
C PHE A 44 5.85 2.38 2.11
N GLY A 45 5.07 1.58 1.39
CA GLY A 45 4.62 0.27 1.86
C GLY A 45 5.69 -0.81 1.70
N THR A 46 5.34 -2.06 2.00
CA THR A 46 6.24 -3.22 1.83
C THR A 46 6.73 -3.34 0.38
N ASN A 47 5.83 -3.20 -0.60
CA ASN A 47 6.19 -3.31 -2.01
C ASN A 47 6.99 -2.11 -2.53
N SER A 48 6.99 -1.00 -1.80
CA SER A 48 7.83 0.16 -2.08
C SER A 48 9.27 -0.01 -1.58
N GLU A 49 9.64 -1.18 -1.08
CA GLU A 49 10.95 -1.42 -0.44
C GLU A 49 11.21 -0.44 0.73
N ALA A 50 10.16 -0.03 1.47
CA ALA A 50 10.24 1.02 2.48
C ALA A 50 11.28 0.75 3.58
N ASN A 51 11.53 -0.53 3.90
CA ASN A 51 12.53 -0.92 4.91
C ASN A 51 13.96 -0.98 4.34
N SER A 52 14.14 -0.71 3.05
CA SER A 52 15.42 -0.49 2.38
C SER A 52 15.70 1.00 2.15
N LEU A 53 14.79 1.89 2.55
CA LEU A 53 14.94 3.34 2.46
C LEU A 53 15.25 3.94 3.82
N SER A 54 16.18 4.90 3.87
CA SER A 54 16.40 5.70 5.08
C SER A 54 15.25 6.67 5.34
N LEU A 55 15.21 7.25 6.53
CA LEU A 55 14.22 8.30 6.85
C LEU A 55 14.38 9.49 5.91
N GLU A 56 15.63 9.94 5.69
CA GLU A 56 15.97 11.08 4.83
C GLU A 56 15.51 10.86 3.39
N GLU A 57 15.70 9.64 2.86
CA GLU A 57 15.25 9.30 1.51
C GLU A 57 13.72 9.37 1.40
N LYS A 58 12.99 8.88 2.41
CA LYS A 58 11.52 8.95 2.43
C LYS A 58 11.01 10.39 2.50
N LEU A 59 11.61 11.20 3.36
CA LEU A 59 11.28 12.64 3.47
C LEU A 59 11.52 13.34 2.13
N LEU A 60 12.71 13.15 1.54
CA LEU A 60 13.06 13.73 0.25
C LEU A 60 12.08 13.30 -0.86
N LEU A 61 11.73 12.02 -0.92
CA LEU A 61 10.80 11.53 -1.96
C LEU A 61 9.40 12.12 -1.80
N LEU A 62 8.90 12.30 -0.57
CA LEU A 62 7.62 12.98 -0.34
C LEU A 62 7.68 14.44 -0.82
N ASP A 63 8.74 15.16 -0.47
CA ASP A 63 8.93 16.55 -0.93
C ASP A 63 8.94 16.61 -2.46
N ARG A 64 9.65 15.68 -3.13
CA ARG A 64 9.72 15.64 -4.60
C ARG A 64 8.38 15.33 -5.26
N LEU A 65 7.55 14.49 -4.65
CA LEU A 65 6.19 14.23 -5.15
C LEU A 65 5.32 15.47 -5.03
N VAL A 66 5.40 16.18 -3.91
CA VAL A 66 4.64 17.43 -3.69
C VAL A 66 5.13 18.55 -4.61
N ASP A 67 6.44 18.74 -4.75
CA ASP A 67 7.04 19.71 -5.66
C ASP A 67 6.64 19.49 -7.13
N ALA A 68 6.40 18.24 -7.51
CA ALA A 68 5.89 17.86 -8.83
C ALA A 68 4.37 18.06 -9.00
N GLY A 69 3.66 18.48 -7.96
CA GLY A 69 2.22 18.74 -7.99
C GLY A 69 1.35 17.50 -7.80
N ILE A 70 1.90 16.41 -7.27
CA ILE A 70 1.10 15.22 -6.92
C ILE A 70 0.09 15.60 -5.83
N ASP A 71 -1.18 15.25 -6.06
CA ASP A 71 -2.27 15.53 -5.13
C ASP A 71 -2.13 14.72 -3.84
N THR A 72 -1.72 15.39 -2.77
CA THR A 72 -1.50 14.78 -1.45
C THR A 72 -2.80 14.27 -0.81
N THR A 73 -3.96 14.79 -1.20
CA THR A 73 -5.26 14.29 -0.73
C THR A 73 -5.58 12.89 -1.24
N ARG A 74 -4.81 12.39 -2.20
CA ARG A 74 -4.86 11.02 -2.71
C ARG A 74 -3.70 10.15 -2.23
N MET A 75 -2.93 10.62 -1.23
CA MET A 75 -1.76 9.92 -0.70
C MET A 75 -1.99 9.41 0.73
N MET A 76 -1.55 8.18 0.96
CA MET A 76 -1.48 7.50 2.25
C MET A 76 -0.08 6.88 2.41
N PRO A 77 0.98 7.67 2.66
CA PRO A 77 2.32 7.14 2.79
C PRO A 77 2.47 6.21 3.99
N GLY A 78 3.30 5.18 3.85
CA GLY A 78 3.70 4.29 4.94
C GLY A 78 4.68 5.01 5.87
N THR A 79 4.32 5.16 7.15
CA THR A 79 5.14 5.88 8.13
C THR A 79 5.64 5.02 9.28
N GLY A 80 5.17 3.77 9.42
CA GLY A 80 5.59 2.87 10.49
C GLY A 80 7.04 2.43 10.34
N CYS A 81 7.87 2.80 11.32
CA CYS A 81 9.27 2.39 11.48
C CYS A 81 9.44 1.62 12.80
N CYS A 82 10.59 0.95 12.99
CA CYS A 82 10.90 0.31 14.26
C CYS A 82 11.24 1.33 15.35
N ALA A 83 11.88 2.44 14.98
CA ALA A 83 12.25 3.51 15.90
C ALA A 83 11.10 4.53 16.02
N LEU A 84 10.61 4.74 17.25
CA LEU A 84 9.55 5.72 17.53
C LEU A 84 9.85 7.13 16.99
N PRO A 85 11.06 7.71 17.15
CA PRO A 85 11.35 9.03 16.63
C PRO A 85 11.23 9.13 15.11
N GLU A 86 11.60 8.07 14.37
CA GLU A 86 11.48 8.03 12.90
C GLU A 86 10.02 7.99 12.47
N THR A 87 9.20 7.14 13.13
CA THR A 87 7.75 7.09 12.89
C THR A 87 7.11 8.46 13.12
N VAL A 88 7.44 9.13 14.23
CA VAL A 88 6.93 10.46 14.54
C VAL A 88 7.36 11.50 13.50
N ALA A 89 8.64 11.51 13.12
CA ALA A 89 9.17 12.47 12.14
C ALA A 89 8.51 12.32 10.77
N LEU A 90 8.43 11.08 10.27
CA LEU A 90 7.82 10.80 8.97
C LEU A 90 6.31 11.06 8.97
N THR A 91 5.61 10.73 10.07
CA THR A 91 4.19 11.00 10.22
C THR A 91 3.90 12.49 10.26
N LYS A 92 4.66 13.27 11.04
CA LYS A 92 4.55 14.74 11.05
C LYS A 92 4.77 15.34 9.67
N HIS A 93 5.77 14.85 8.95
CA HIS A 93 6.07 15.33 7.61
C HIS A 93 4.91 15.08 6.64
N ALA A 94 4.35 13.86 6.63
CA ALA A 94 3.20 13.52 5.81
C ALA A 94 1.97 14.39 6.12
N VAL A 95 1.69 14.63 7.41
CA VAL A 95 0.59 15.52 7.86
C VAL A 95 0.83 16.95 7.41
N ASN A 96 2.04 17.49 7.60
CA ASN A 96 2.41 18.85 7.18
C ASN A 96 2.27 19.07 5.66
N LEU A 97 2.49 18.02 4.87
CA LEU A 97 2.31 18.05 3.42
C LEU A 97 0.83 17.89 2.99
N GLY A 98 -0.09 17.68 3.94
CA GLY A 98 -1.53 17.54 3.66
C GLY A 98 -1.92 16.17 3.10
N CYS A 99 -1.15 15.10 3.37
CA CYS A 99 -1.54 13.75 3.00
C CYS A 99 -2.87 13.36 3.66
N ALA A 100 -3.74 12.65 2.93
CA ALA A 100 -5.07 12.25 3.41
C ALA A 100 -5.04 11.29 4.61
N GLY A 101 -3.92 10.62 4.82
CA GLY A 101 -3.68 9.75 5.96
C GLY A 101 -2.30 9.12 5.90
N THR A 102 -2.00 8.28 6.88
CA THR A 102 -0.75 7.52 6.96
C THR A 102 -1.03 6.05 7.17
N LEU A 103 -0.30 5.17 6.47
CA LEU A 103 -0.37 3.73 6.64
C LEU A 103 0.72 3.31 7.64
N MET A 104 0.33 2.86 8.83
CA MET A 104 1.27 2.68 9.93
C MET A 104 1.42 1.23 10.35
N LEU A 105 2.60 0.65 10.08
CA LEU A 105 3.03 -0.63 10.68
C LEU A 105 3.24 -0.47 12.18
N PRO A 106 2.93 -1.50 12.99
CA PRO A 106 3.47 -1.57 14.34
C PRO A 106 5.00 -1.69 14.29
N PRO A 107 5.74 -1.33 15.35
CA PRO A 107 7.17 -1.64 15.45
C PRO A 107 7.38 -3.15 15.36
N PHE A 108 8.11 -3.59 14.34
CA PHE A 108 8.13 -5.00 13.93
C PHE A 108 9.45 -5.72 14.23
N TYR A 109 10.46 -5.06 14.79
CA TYR A 109 11.73 -5.74 15.10
C TYR A 109 11.57 -6.68 16.30
N TYR A 110 10.96 -6.22 17.38
CA TYR A 110 10.71 -7.04 18.57
C TYR A 110 9.43 -7.86 18.38
N LYS A 111 9.56 -9.18 18.53
CA LYS A 111 8.44 -10.13 18.38
C LYS A 111 7.83 -10.47 19.74
N GLY A 112 6.58 -10.94 19.73
CA GLY A 112 5.88 -11.34 20.95
C GLY A 112 5.58 -10.18 21.90
N VAL A 113 5.52 -8.95 21.39
CA VAL A 113 5.10 -7.77 22.18
C VAL A 113 3.61 -7.85 22.50
N SER A 114 3.23 -7.33 23.67
CA SER A 114 1.83 -7.32 24.11
C SER A 114 1.02 -6.23 23.41
N ASP A 115 -0.32 -6.38 23.39
CA ASP A 115 -1.23 -5.35 22.93
C ASP A 115 -1.08 -4.04 23.74
N ASP A 116 -0.74 -4.11 25.02
CA ASP A 116 -0.45 -2.92 25.83
C ASP A 116 0.79 -2.17 25.32
N GLY A 117 1.84 -2.91 24.94
CA GLY A 117 3.05 -2.32 24.36
C GLY A 117 2.77 -1.69 22.98
N LEU A 118 1.97 -2.35 22.14
CA LEU A 118 1.57 -1.81 20.85
C LEU A 118 0.65 -0.60 20.99
N PHE A 119 -0.32 -0.64 21.90
CA PHE A 119 -1.18 0.50 22.21
C PHE A 119 -0.34 1.71 22.64
N ALA A 120 0.59 1.53 23.58
CA ALA A 120 1.48 2.59 24.04
C ALA A 120 2.32 3.16 22.88
N SER A 121 2.80 2.30 21.97
CA SER A 121 3.57 2.75 20.80
C SER A 121 2.76 3.65 19.85
N PHE A 122 1.53 3.25 19.52
CA PHE A 122 0.64 4.07 18.67
C PHE A 122 0.24 5.38 19.40
N ALA A 123 -0.09 5.31 20.69
CA ALA A 123 -0.43 6.46 21.51
C ALA A 123 0.70 7.50 21.54
N GLU A 124 1.94 7.06 21.78
CA GLU A 124 3.12 7.94 21.78
C GLU A 124 3.31 8.64 20.42
N VAL A 125 3.07 7.94 19.29
CA VAL A 125 3.12 8.57 17.98
C VAL A 125 2.05 9.64 17.85
N ILE A 126 0.81 9.33 18.17
CA ILE A 126 -0.35 10.25 18.06
C ILE A 126 -0.11 11.50 18.90
N GLU A 127 0.26 11.32 20.17
CA GLU A 127 0.46 12.41 21.11
C GLU A 127 1.68 13.29 20.76
N ARG A 128 2.73 12.69 20.20
CA ARG A 128 3.90 13.46 19.75
C ARG A 128 3.67 14.15 18.41
N VAL A 129 2.88 13.61 17.51
CA VAL A 129 2.46 14.30 16.28
C VAL A 129 1.59 15.48 16.66
N ALA A 130 0.60 15.29 17.55
CA ALA A 130 -0.23 16.33 18.14
C ALA A 130 -0.95 17.21 17.09
N ASP A 131 -1.45 16.60 16.01
CA ASP A 131 -2.16 17.27 14.93
C ASP A 131 -3.54 16.63 14.72
N THR A 132 -4.58 17.46 14.72
CA THR A 132 -5.97 17.01 14.59
C THR A 132 -6.36 16.56 13.17
N SER A 133 -5.53 16.84 12.18
CA SER A 133 -5.69 16.34 10.81
C SER A 133 -5.05 14.98 10.58
N LEU A 134 -4.38 14.40 11.57
CA LEU A 134 -3.76 13.09 11.47
C LEU A 134 -4.80 11.99 11.36
N HIS A 135 -4.80 11.28 10.24
CA HIS A 135 -5.51 10.02 10.05
C HIS A 135 -4.53 8.85 9.95
N ILE A 136 -4.66 7.87 10.84
CA ILE A 136 -3.87 6.64 10.85
C ILE A 136 -4.72 5.49 10.32
N TYR A 137 -4.21 4.83 9.30
CA TYR A 137 -4.66 3.52 8.84
C TYR A 137 -3.65 2.49 9.34
N LEU A 138 -4.07 1.64 10.25
CA LEU A 138 -3.23 0.59 10.82
C LEU A 138 -2.80 -0.38 9.71
N TYR A 139 -1.59 -0.91 9.78
CA TYR A 139 -1.12 -1.87 8.78
C TYR A 139 -0.84 -3.23 9.42
N HIS A 140 -1.76 -4.16 9.22
CA HIS A 140 -1.69 -5.53 9.69
C HIS A 140 -1.12 -6.43 8.59
N ILE A 141 0.13 -6.93 8.76
CA ILE A 141 0.81 -7.82 7.82
C ILE A 141 1.64 -8.89 8.54
N PRO A 142 1.02 -9.75 9.36
CA PRO A 142 1.73 -10.75 10.17
C PRO A 142 2.67 -11.67 9.39
N PRO A 143 2.36 -12.10 8.15
CA PRO A 143 3.27 -12.98 7.41
C PRO A 143 4.67 -12.40 7.19
N ILE A 144 4.81 -11.08 7.20
CA ILE A 144 6.09 -10.37 6.99
C ILE A 144 6.58 -9.75 8.30
N SER A 145 5.75 -8.96 8.98
CA SER A 145 6.13 -8.26 10.21
C SER A 145 6.31 -9.19 11.40
N GLN A 146 5.62 -10.34 11.41
CA GLN A 146 5.49 -11.26 12.55
C GLN A 146 4.97 -10.56 13.82
N VAL A 147 4.30 -9.43 13.66
CA VAL A 147 3.60 -8.67 14.69
C VAL A 147 2.19 -8.41 14.16
N GLY A 148 1.20 -8.97 14.83
CA GLY A 148 -0.22 -8.78 14.52
C GLY A 148 -0.80 -7.58 15.25
N ILE A 149 -1.97 -7.14 14.81
CA ILE A 149 -2.82 -6.17 15.50
C ILE A 149 -4.12 -6.90 15.80
N SER A 150 -4.40 -7.16 17.08
CA SER A 150 -5.60 -7.89 17.49
C SER A 150 -6.87 -7.03 17.34
N LEU A 151 -8.04 -7.65 17.25
CA LEU A 151 -9.32 -6.94 17.24
C LEU A 151 -9.51 -6.10 18.51
N ASP A 152 -9.08 -6.60 19.66
CA ASP A 152 -9.17 -5.89 20.93
C ASP A 152 -8.25 -4.66 20.95
N LEU A 153 -7.05 -4.75 20.40
CA LEU A 153 -6.16 -3.60 20.23
C LEU A 153 -6.76 -2.54 19.31
N ILE A 154 -7.34 -2.95 18.18
CA ILE A 154 -8.02 -2.03 17.25
C ILE A 154 -9.14 -1.29 17.98
N GLU A 155 -10.00 -1.99 18.71
CA GLU A 155 -11.12 -1.41 19.43
C GLU A 155 -10.67 -0.43 20.52
N ARG A 156 -9.60 -0.75 21.24
CA ARG A 156 -8.98 0.15 22.23
C ARG A 156 -8.45 1.43 21.57
N LEU A 157 -7.79 1.30 20.43
CA LEU A 157 -7.25 2.45 19.68
C LEU A 157 -8.35 3.35 19.11
N ILE A 158 -9.41 2.78 18.54
CA ILE A 158 -10.57 3.53 18.06
C ILE A 158 -11.24 4.27 19.22
N THR A 159 -11.39 3.60 20.37
CA THR A 159 -12.04 4.20 21.55
C THR A 159 -11.23 5.37 22.11
N ALA A 160 -9.90 5.25 22.15
CA ALA A 160 -9.03 6.30 22.67
C ALA A 160 -8.81 7.46 21.67
N TYR A 161 -8.80 7.16 20.37
CA TYR A 161 -8.45 8.09 19.30
C TYR A 161 -9.41 8.00 18.09
N PRO A 162 -10.73 8.26 18.27
CA PRO A 162 -11.77 7.96 17.26
C PRO A 162 -11.63 8.76 15.98
N ASP A 163 -11.07 9.98 16.06
CA ASP A 163 -10.86 10.84 14.89
C ASP A 163 -9.49 10.65 14.23
N THR A 164 -8.59 9.91 14.89
CA THR A 164 -7.21 9.70 14.44
C THR A 164 -6.99 8.29 13.90
N VAL A 165 -7.45 7.25 14.60
CA VAL A 165 -7.32 5.85 14.15
C VAL A 165 -8.57 5.50 13.34
N VAL A 166 -8.50 5.68 12.03
CA VAL A 166 -9.68 5.74 11.15
C VAL A 166 -9.82 4.55 10.21
N GLY A 167 -8.84 3.63 10.20
CA GLY A 167 -8.92 2.46 9.34
C GLY A 167 -7.79 1.46 9.55
N ILE A 168 -7.85 0.41 8.77
CA ILE A 168 -6.84 -0.65 8.76
C ILE A 168 -6.70 -1.23 7.34
N LYS A 169 -5.47 -1.57 6.97
CA LYS A 169 -5.16 -2.47 5.86
C LYS A 169 -4.86 -3.85 6.42
N ASP A 170 -5.65 -4.84 6.05
CA ASP A 170 -5.39 -6.23 6.40
C ASP A 170 -4.67 -6.96 5.26
N SER A 171 -3.41 -7.27 5.49
CA SER A 171 -2.54 -8.08 4.61
C SER A 171 -2.17 -9.42 5.25
N SER A 172 -3.03 -9.97 6.11
CA SER A 172 -2.83 -11.30 6.69
C SER A 172 -2.85 -12.42 5.63
N GLY A 173 -3.57 -12.20 4.52
CA GLY A 173 -3.86 -13.24 3.53
C GLY A 173 -4.95 -14.21 4.01
N ASP A 174 -5.57 -13.94 5.12
CA ASP A 174 -6.65 -14.71 5.73
C ASP A 174 -7.97 -13.93 5.67
N TRP A 175 -8.92 -14.46 4.88
CA TRP A 175 -10.22 -13.82 4.74
C TRP A 175 -11.00 -13.79 6.05
N ASP A 176 -10.89 -14.81 6.88
CA ASP A 176 -11.63 -14.87 8.14
C ASP A 176 -11.19 -13.75 9.09
N ASN A 177 -9.91 -13.37 9.06
CA ASN A 177 -9.41 -12.21 9.81
C ASN A 177 -9.99 -10.89 9.27
N THR A 178 -9.98 -10.68 7.93
CA THR A 178 -10.60 -9.50 7.32
C THR A 178 -12.09 -9.44 7.63
N ASN A 179 -12.80 -10.56 7.49
CA ASN A 179 -14.23 -10.65 7.75
C ASN A 179 -14.57 -10.34 9.22
N ALA A 180 -13.76 -10.83 10.17
CA ALA A 180 -13.94 -10.54 11.59
C ALA A 180 -13.83 -9.03 11.90
N MET A 181 -12.97 -8.30 11.18
CA MET A 181 -12.88 -6.84 11.29
C MET A 181 -14.15 -6.16 10.74
N LEU A 182 -14.67 -6.62 9.59
CA LEU A 182 -15.90 -6.10 8.98
C LEU A 182 -17.13 -6.35 9.86
N GLU A 183 -17.22 -7.52 10.50
CA GLU A 183 -18.32 -7.89 11.40
C GLU A 183 -18.41 -7.02 12.67
N ARG A 184 -17.30 -6.40 13.11
CA ARG A 184 -17.29 -5.45 14.24
C ARG A 184 -18.12 -4.20 13.96
N ARG A 185 -18.27 -3.80 12.70
CA ARG A 185 -19.04 -2.64 12.27
C ARG A 185 -18.72 -1.37 13.06
N TRP A 186 -17.41 -1.15 13.32
CA TRP A 186 -16.96 0.09 13.93
C TRP A 186 -17.42 1.31 13.13
N ASP A 187 -17.92 2.32 13.82
CA ASP A 187 -18.47 3.50 13.18
C ASP A 187 -17.41 4.23 12.34
N ASP A 188 -17.72 4.45 11.06
CA ASP A 188 -16.88 5.10 10.05
C ASP A 188 -15.41 4.60 9.97
N PHE A 189 -15.13 3.37 10.42
CA PHE A 189 -13.80 2.78 10.33
C PHE A 189 -13.57 2.06 8.99
N ARG A 190 -12.48 2.39 8.31
CA ARG A 190 -12.18 1.96 6.94
C ARG A 190 -11.36 0.67 6.93
N VAL A 191 -11.94 -0.45 6.51
CA VAL A 191 -11.23 -1.73 6.34
C VAL A 191 -10.84 -1.90 4.88
N PHE A 192 -9.52 -1.93 4.61
CA PHE A 192 -8.96 -2.19 3.29
C PHE A 192 -8.44 -3.62 3.21
N ALA A 193 -8.82 -4.36 2.15
CA ALA A 193 -8.16 -5.60 1.80
C ALA A 193 -6.71 -5.33 1.36
N GLY A 194 -5.76 -6.14 1.81
CA GLY A 194 -4.34 -6.02 1.45
C GLY A 194 -4.00 -6.59 0.07
N ALA A 195 -4.98 -7.22 -0.57
CA ALA A 195 -4.89 -7.76 -1.92
C ALA A 195 -6.23 -7.65 -2.63
N GLU A 196 -6.21 -7.39 -3.95
CA GLU A 196 -7.43 -7.33 -4.76
C GLU A 196 -8.20 -8.65 -4.83
N THR A 197 -7.56 -9.78 -4.54
CA THR A 197 -8.22 -11.10 -4.42
C THR A 197 -9.40 -11.07 -3.45
N PHE A 198 -9.33 -10.22 -2.42
CA PHE A 198 -10.42 -10.04 -1.46
C PHE A 198 -11.27 -8.79 -1.73
N LEU A 199 -11.01 -8.04 -2.81
CA LEU A 199 -11.70 -6.77 -3.05
C LEU A 199 -13.21 -6.92 -3.10
N LEU A 200 -13.73 -7.81 -3.94
CA LEU A 200 -15.17 -8.00 -4.07
C LEU A 200 -15.85 -8.43 -2.76
N ARG A 201 -15.21 -9.35 -2.02
CA ARG A 201 -15.70 -9.78 -0.70
C ARG A 201 -15.68 -8.65 0.31
N ASN A 202 -14.59 -7.87 0.32
CA ASN A 202 -14.43 -6.72 1.21
C ASN A 202 -15.51 -5.68 0.96
N MET A 203 -15.76 -5.32 -0.30
CA MET A 203 -16.81 -4.37 -0.67
C MET A 203 -18.21 -4.86 -0.27
N ARG A 204 -18.52 -6.16 -0.48
CA ARG A 204 -19.80 -6.77 -0.08
C ARG A 204 -19.98 -6.82 1.44
N GLY A 205 -18.87 -6.89 2.19
CA GLY A 205 -18.86 -6.83 3.65
C GLY A 205 -18.94 -5.42 4.24
N GLY A 206 -18.92 -4.38 3.40
CA GLY A 206 -18.92 -2.96 3.83
C GLY A 206 -17.51 -2.37 4.01
N GLY A 207 -16.49 -3.00 3.44
CA GLY A 207 -15.13 -2.49 3.44
C GLY A 207 -14.93 -1.27 2.54
N ALA A 208 -13.76 -0.64 2.65
CA ALA A 208 -13.45 0.63 2.01
C ALA A 208 -12.74 0.51 0.65
N GLY A 209 -12.29 -0.67 0.26
CA GLY A 209 -11.52 -0.89 -0.96
C GLY A 209 -10.32 -1.82 -0.75
N CYS A 210 -9.26 -1.63 -1.51
CA CYS A 210 -8.02 -2.39 -1.32
C CYS A 210 -6.75 -1.54 -1.47
N ILE A 211 -5.67 -2.00 -0.84
CA ILE A 211 -4.31 -1.47 -1.03
C ILE A 211 -3.45 -2.62 -1.52
N SER A 212 -3.37 -2.80 -2.86
CA SER A 212 -2.84 -4.00 -3.47
C SER A 212 -1.57 -3.80 -4.28
N ALA A 213 -0.66 -4.78 -4.17
CA ALA A 213 0.63 -4.79 -4.87
C ALA A 213 0.49 -4.71 -6.39
N THR A 214 -0.41 -5.48 -6.96
CA THR A 214 -0.66 -5.53 -8.41
C THR A 214 -1.33 -4.26 -8.96
N ALA A 215 -1.80 -3.35 -8.10
CA ALA A 215 -2.18 -2.02 -8.55
C ALA A 215 -1.02 -1.24 -9.21
N ASN A 216 0.25 -1.64 -8.96
CA ASN A 216 1.40 -1.09 -9.69
C ASN A 216 1.38 -1.39 -11.20
N ILE A 217 0.69 -2.43 -11.61
CA ILE A 217 0.66 -2.90 -13.00
C ILE A 217 -0.75 -2.99 -13.59
N ASN A 218 -1.78 -3.23 -12.77
CA ASN A 218 -3.17 -3.44 -13.22
C ASN A 218 -4.17 -2.49 -12.53
N PRO A 219 -3.87 -1.18 -12.42
CA PRO A 219 -4.67 -0.25 -11.62
C PRO A 219 -6.10 -0.08 -12.13
N ALA A 220 -6.27 0.12 -13.44
CA ALA A 220 -7.57 0.38 -14.04
C ALA A 220 -8.57 -0.77 -13.87
N ALA A 221 -8.11 -2.01 -14.03
CA ALA A 221 -8.99 -3.18 -13.85
C ALA A 221 -9.41 -3.36 -12.39
N ILE A 222 -8.49 -3.08 -11.43
CA ILE A 222 -8.82 -3.14 -10.00
C ILE A 222 -9.81 -2.03 -9.64
N ASP A 223 -9.60 -0.80 -10.13
CA ASP A 223 -10.54 0.31 -9.91
C ASP A 223 -11.90 0.00 -10.55
N ARG A 224 -11.93 -0.58 -11.76
CA ARG A 224 -13.18 -1.00 -12.39
C ARG A 224 -13.99 -1.95 -11.50
N LEU A 225 -13.37 -2.97 -10.92
CA LEU A 225 -14.06 -3.84 -9.96
C LEU A 225 -14.55 -3.07 -8.73
N TYR A 226 -13.75 -2.13 -8.21
CA TYR A 226 -14.17 -1.28 -7.10
C TYR A 226 -15.39 -0.44 -7.45
N GLN A 227 -15.49 0.13 -8.64
CA GLN A 227 -16.63 0.92 -9.07
C GLN A 227 -17.87 0.06 -9.36
N GLU A 228 -17.66 -1.13 -9.93
CA GLU A 228 -18.73 -2.01 -10.42
C GLU A 228 -19.04 -3.21 -9.49
N TRP A 229 -18.60 -3.18 -8.22
CA TRP A 229 -18.72 -4.32 -7.31
C TRP A 229 -20.15 -4.83 -7.07
N GLN A 230 -21.18 -3.98 -7.31
CA GLN A 230 -22.59 -4.33 -7.19
C GLN A 230 -23.18 -4.85 -8.51
N SER A 231 -22.45 -4.78 -9.62
CA SER A 231 -22.90 -5.24 -10.91
C SER A 231 -23.04 -6.76 -10.99
N GLY A 232 -23.82 -7.26 -11.96
CA GLY A 232 -23.88 -8.69 -12.26
C GLY A 232 -22.55 -9.28 -12.77
N GLU A 233 -21.64 -8.44 -13.29
CA GLU A 233 -20.33 -8.82 -13.85
C GLU A 233 -19.22 -8.86 -12.81
N ALA A 234 -19.44 -8.35 -11.60
CA ALA A 234 -18.40 -8.22 -10.56
C ALA A 234 -17.66 -9.52 -10.28
N GLY A 235 -18.34 -10.67 -10.35
CA GLY A 235 -17.70 -11.97 -10.16
C GLY A 235 -16.72 -12.36 -11.26
N GLU A 236 -16.99 -11.99 -12.51
CA GLU A 236 -16.06 -12.23 -13.63
C GLU A 236 -14.89 -11.24 -13.57
N LEU A 237 -15.16 -9.96 -13.27
CA LEU A 237 -14.10 -8.97 -13.06
C LEU A 237 -13.11 -9.42 -11.97
N GLN A 238 -13.61 -10.00 -10.86
CA GLN A 238 -12.74 -10.55 -9.82
C GLN A 238 -11.87 -11.70 -10.33
N LYS A 239 -12.44 -12.63 -11.10
CA LYS A 239 -11.69 -13.75 -11.67
C LYS A 239 -10.59 -13.27 -12.64
N ASP A 240 -10.88 -12.27 -13.47
CA ASP A 240 -9.89 -11.70 -14.38
C ASP A 240 -8.71 -11.07 -13.61
N LEU A 241 -8.99 -10.39 -12.49
CA LEU A 241 -7.95 -9.86 -11.61
C LEU A 241 -7.11 -10.99 -11.00
N ASP A 242 -7.74 -12.05 -10.51
CA ASP A 242 -7.06 -13.20 -9.90
C ASP A 242 -6.10 -13.86 -10.89
N VAL A 243 -6.48 -13.98 -12.17
CA VAL A 243 -5.62 -14.55 -13.24
C VAL A 243 -4.33 -13.73 -13.45
N ILE A 244 -4.42 -12.40 -13.47
CA ILE A 244 -3.24 -11.54 -13.63
C ILE A 244 -2.38 -11.57 -12.36
N ARG A 245 -3.02 -11.53 -11.20
CA ARG A 245 -2.33 -11.65 -9.91
C ARG A 245 -1.56 -12.96 -9.78
N ASP A 246 -2.20 -14.09 -10.05
CA ASP A 246 -1.57 -15.42 -9.95
C ASP A 246 -0.35 -15.52 -10.87
N SER A 247 -0.44 -14.98 -12.07
CA SER A 247 0.69 -14.91 -13.00
C SER A 247 1.89 -14.14 -12.45
N THR A 248 1.62 -13.03 -11.76
CA THR A 248 2.64 -12.19 -11.15
C THR A 248 3.20 -12.82 -9.87
N MET A 249 2.32 -13.40 -9.05
CA MET A 249 2.68 -14.01 -7.76
C MET A 249 3.40 -15.36 -7.87
N ALA A 250 3.48 -15.92 -9.08
CA ALA A 250 4.33 -17.09 -9.36
C ALA A 250 5.84 -16.78 -9.17
N TYR A 251 6.19 -15.49 -9.07
CA TYR A 251 7.54 -14.98 -8.89
C TYR A 251 7.65 -14.11 -7.61
N PRO A 252 8.88 -13.82 -7.12
CA PRO A 252 9.06 -12.85 -6.04
C PRO A 252 8.39 -11.51 -6.40
N MET A 253 7.44 -11.07 -5.57
CA MET A 253 6.48 -10.00 -5.89
C MET A 253 7.15 -8.70 -6.34
N ILE A 254 8.04 -8.12 -5.54
CA ILE A 254 8.64 -6.81 -5.85
C ILE A 254 9.45 -6.84 -7.15
N PRO A 255 10.37 -7.80 -7.36
CA PRO A 255 11.06 -7.93 -8.63
C PRO A 255 10.15 -8.19 -9.83
N ALA A 256 9.07 -8.96 -9.66
CA ALA A 256 8.10 -9.23 -10.73
C ALA A 256 7.32 -7.96 -11.14
N LEU A 257 6.83 -7.18 -10.17
CA LEU A 257 6.17 -5.89 -10.43
C LEU A 257 7.10 -4.95 -11.18
N LYS A 258 8.34 -4.80 -10.72
CA LYS A 258 9.34 -3.92 -11.34
C LYS A 258 9.75 -4.40 -12.74
N ALA A 259 9.86 -5.72 -12.96
CA ALA A 259 10.11 -6.28 -14.29
C ALA A 259 8.95 -6.01 -15.26
N THR A 260 7.71 -6.09 -14.78
CA THR A 260 6.52 -5.77 -15.58
C THR A 260 6.49 -4.29 -15.94
N VAL A 261 6.68 -3.38 -14.97
CA VAL A 261 6.79 -1.94 -15.22
C VAL A 261 7.92 -1.65 -16.21
N ALA A 262 9.10 -2.27 -16.04
CA ALA A 262 10.24 -2.10 -16.95
C ALA A 262 9.92 -2.46 -18.40
N HIS A 263 9.16 -3.53 -18.62
CA HIS A 263 8.77 -3.97 -19.96
C HIS A 263 7.80 -2.99 -20.61
N PHE A 264 6.71 -2.68 -19.94
CA PHE A 264 5.62 -1.87 -20.52
C PHE A 264 5.95 -0.37 -20.58
N SER A 265 6.86 0.14 -19.73
CA SER A 265 7.40 1.50 -19.84
C SER A 265 8.60 1.63 -20.79
N ASN A 266 9.09 0.50 -21.33
CA ASN A 266 10.33 0.44 -22.11
C ASN A 266 11.55 1.05 -21.38
N ASP A 267 11.59 0.95 -20.05
CA ASP A 267 12.66 1.49 -19.21
C ASP A 267 13.22 0.41 -18.27
N GLN A 268 14.33 -0.24 -18.70
CA GLN A 268 14.95 -1.36 -17.99
C GLN A 268 15.53 -0.99 -16.61
N GLN A 269 15.66 0.30 -16.32
CA GLN A 269 16.10 0.78 -15.01
C GLN A 269 15.13 0.37 -13.88
N TRP A 270 13.86 0.19 -14.19
CA TRP A 270 12.85 -0.28 -13.23
C TRP A 270 13.15 -1.65 -12.63
N ARG A 271 13.96 -2.49 -13.29
CA ARG A 271 14.28 -3.84 -12.76
C ARG A 271 15.15 -3.82 -11.51
N ARG A 272 15.75 -2.68 -11.15
CA ARG A 272 16.64 -2.58 -9.98
C ARG A 272 15.86 -2.67 -8.69
N VAL A 273 16.40 -3.47 -7.77
CA VAL A 273 15.95 -3.60 -6.38
C VAL A 273 17.14 -3.38 -5.45
N ARG A 274 16.89 -2.93 -4.23
CA ARG A 274 17.96 -2.86 -3.22
C ARG A 274 18.19 -4.23 -2.58
N PRO A 275 19.44 -4.64 -2.32
CA PRO A 275 19.73 -5.78 -1.46
C PRO A 275 19.04 -5.64 -0.09
N PRO A 276 18.54 -6.74 0.50
CA PRO A 276 18.77 -8.13 0.15
C PRO A 276 17.90 -8.68 -0.99
N LEU A 277 17.03 -7.87 -1.60
CA LEU A 277 16.26 -8.30 -2.76
C LEU A 277 17.19 -8.49 -3.97
N VAL A 278 16.76 -9.40 -4.87
CA VAL A 278 17.46 -9.70 -6.11
C VAL A 278 16.52 -9.46 -7.27
N ALA A 279 16.99 -8.81 -8.32
CA ALA A 279 16.22 -8.60 -9.54
C ALA A 279 15.80 -9.95 -10.15
N LEU A 280 14.65 -9.98 -10.81
CA LEU A 280 14.17 -11.18 -11.48
C LEU A 280 15.15 -11.55 -12.62
N PRO A 281 15.63 -12.81 -12.72
CA PRO A 281 16.47 -13.27 -13.83
C PRO A 281 15.80 -13.06 -15.20
N ASP A 282 16.60 -12.91 -16.26
CA ASP A 282 16.07 -12.58 -17.60
C ASP A 282 15.12 -13.63 -18.17
N ASP A 283 15.40 -14.91 -17.93
CA ASP A 283 14.53 -16.02 -18.31
C ASP A 283 13.17 -15.95 -17.60
N GLN A 284 13.18 -15.65 -16.30
CA GLN A 284 11.94 -15.48 -15.52
C GLN A 284 11.20 -14.19 -15.91
N CYS A 285 11.91 -13.09 -16.20
CA CYS A 285 11.29 -11.88 -16.75
C CYS A 285 10.55 -12.20 -18.06
N SER A 286 11.24 -12.90 -18.98
CA SER A 286 10.67 -13.27 -20.28
C SER A 286 9.42 -14.16 -20.11
N ALA A 287 9.50 -15.16 -19.25
CA ALA A 287 8.38 -16.06 -18.97
C ALA A 287 7.18 -15.35 -18.32
N LEU A 288 7.43 -14.42 -17.39
CA LEU A 288 6.38 -13.59 -16.77
C LEU A 288 5.67 -12.74 -17.83
N ILE A 289 6.45 -11.98 -18.64
CA ILE A 289 5.89 -11.10 -19.65
C ILE A 289 5.11 -11.88 -20.71
N GLU A 290 5.65 -13.01 -21.19
CA GLU A 290 4.94 -13.87 -22.13
C GLU A 290 3.60 -14.38 -21.54
N SER A 291 3.60 -14.80 -20.27
CA SER A 291 2.39 -15.23 -19.58
C SER A 291 1.34 -14.11 -19.48
N LEU A 292 1.75 -12.86 -19.23
CA LEU A 292 0.85 -11.72 -19.17
C LEU A 292 0.31 -11.36 -20.57
N LEU A 293 1.17 -11.33 -21.60
CA LEU A 293 0.78 -11.03 -22.98
C LEU A 293 -0.22 -12.06 -23.54
N GLN A 294 -0.01 -13.36 -23.24
CA GLN A 294 -0.95 -14.43 -23.63
C GLN A 294 -2.35 -14.25 -23.04
N LYS A 295 -2.49 -13.49 -21.93
CA LYS A 295 -3.76 -13.13 -21.30
C LYS A 295 -4.32 -11.79 -21.79
N GLY A 296 -3.70 -11.20 -22.80
CA GLY A 296 -4.10 -9.89 -23.34
C GLY A 296 -3.82 -8.71 -22.39
N PHE A 297 -2.88 -8.91 -21.44
CA PHE A 297 -2.51 -7.86 -20.50
C PHE A 297 -1.70 -6.74 -21.16
N ASP A 298 -2.01 -5.51 -20.80
CA ASP A 298 -1.31 -4.30 -21.26
C ASP A 298 -1.35 -3.22 -20.15
N MET A 299 -0.44 -2.23 -20.24
CA MET A 299 -0.37 -1.08 -19.33
C MET A 299 -0.49 0.24 -20.14
N PRO A 300 -1.67 0.57 -20.64
CA PRO A 300 -1.85 1.71 -21.53
C PRO A 300 -1.53 3.05 -20.81
N GLY A 301 -0.82 3.94 -21.51
CA GLY A 301 -0.50 5.28 -21.02
C GLY A 301 0.65 5.34 -20.02
N LEU A 302 1.38 4.26 -19.80
CA LEU A 302 2.55 4.24 -18.91
C LEU A 302 3.80 4.89 -19.54
N ASN A 303 3.85 5.12 -20.87
CA ASN A 303 5.00 5.66 -21.61
C ASN A 303 5.05 7.19 -21.58
#